data_2182ad16b6a3f911f28330131d8fd2e6
#
_entry.id   2182ad16b6a3f911f28330131d8fd2e6
#
_cell.length_a   1.000
_cell.length_b   1.000
_cell.length_c   1.000
_cell.angle_alpha   90.00
_cell.angle_beta   90.00
_cell.angle_gamma   90.00
#
_symmetry.space_group_name_H-M   'P 1'
#
loop_
_entity.id
_entity.type
_entity.pdbx_description
1 polymer ?
#
loop_
_entity_poly.entity_id
_entity_poly.type
_entity_poly.pdbx_seq_one_letter_code
_entity_poly.pdbx_strand_id
1 'polypeptide(L)'
;GTCANEVFDVSPYALAVSKYLLRKDLTQNLPRKFKISFGGCNGCGLAPIHDIGLKAVVKNEVRGFQAMIGGGLGSFPHSALPLTDFIPADNLLQMCEALVAVFDKYGDKKNRNKARFKFVVDKLGMEKINKLYDEEYAALNNKTYPSIEIDVEETLSFPEFQSADCDADPEFQLWKSRNIEAQKQDGFHNIQIKLILGDFTIPQARGLADMAENFAAGKLVATVNQNLMIPWVKEKAFGNLFSELKKINLHKAGTEEIRDITCCPGSETCNLGITASRGLVDSLNTEMEKELEISK
;
A
#
# COMPACT_ATOMS: atom_id res chain seq x y z
N GLY A 1 8.45 9.53 -2.40
CA GLY A 1 8.38 8.16 -2.78
C GLY A 1 9.39 7.67 -3.78
N THR A 2 9.24 6.43 -4.14
CA THR A 2 10.21 5.73 -4.98
C THR A 2 9.60 5.15 -6.26
N CYS A 3 8.28 5.25 -6.45
CA CYS A 3 7.62 4.76 -7.67
C CYS A 3 7.98 5.65 -8.87
N ALA A 4 8.49 5.05 -9.95
CA ALA A 4 8.87 5.79 -11.17
C ALA A 4 7.72 6.61 -11.78
N ASN A 5 6.49 6.15 -11.61
CA ASN A 5 5.29 6.74 -12.20
C ASN A 5 4.53 7.69 -11.24
N GLU A 6 5.06 7.97 -10.04
CA GLU A 6 4.34 8.85 -9.12
C GLU A 6 4.35 10.31 -9.55
N VAL A 7 3.23 10.99 -9.37
CA VAL A 7 3.07 12.42 -9.62
C VAL A 7 3.89 13.22 -8.59
N PHE A 8 3.74 12.84 -7.32
CA PHE A 8 4.56 13.31 -6.20
C PHE A 8 4.52 12.28 -5.05
N ASP A 9 5.46 12.39 -4.10
CA ASP A 9 5.47 11.53 -2.93
C ASP A 9 4.25 11.79 -2.04
N VAL A 10 3.43 10.75 -1.86
CA VAL A 10 2.21 10.80 -1.05
C VAL A 10 2.45 10.39 0.41
N SER A 11 3.64 9.91 0.75
CA SER A 11 3.95 9.39 2.09
C SER A 11 3.80 10.43 3.19
N PRO A 12 4.26 11.69 3.02
CA PRO A 12 4.07 12.75 4.02
C PRO A 12 2.59 13.03 4.31
N TYR A 13 1.77 13.01 3.27
CA TYR A 13 0.31 13.24 3.40
C TYR A 13 -0.38 12.09 4.12
N ALA A 14 -0.03 10.85 3.80
CA ALA A 14 -0.55 9.66 4.48
C ALA A 14 -0.18 9.67 5.97
N LEU A 15 1.06 10.03 6.29
CA LEU A 15 1.53 10.16 7.66
C LEU A 15 0.81 11.29 8.41
N ALA A 16 0.62 12.45 7.78
CA ALA A 16 -0.10 13.59 8.36
C ALA A 16 -1.55 13.23 8.69
N VAL A 17 -2.28 12.59 7.77
CA VAL A 17 -3.65 12.12 8.01
C VAL A 17 -3.69 11.08 9.12
N SER A 18 -2.75 10.14 9.14
CA SER A 18 -2.66 9.12 10.19
C SER A 18 -2.42 9.76 11.56
N LYS A 19 -1.43 10.64 11.70
CA LYS A 19 -1.14 11.38 12.94
C LYS A 19 -2.32 12.23 13.38
N TYR A 20 -2.98 12.90 12.43
CA TYR A 20 -4.09 13.79 12.70
C TYR A 20 -5.32 13.05 13.23
N LEU A 21 -5.67 11.91 12.66
CA LEU A 21 -6.85 11.12 13.05
C LEU A 21 -6.59 10.20 14.26
N LEU A 22 -5.31 9.92 14.56
CA LEU A 22 -4.95 9.01 15.65
C LEU A 22 -5.42 9.56 17.00
N ARG A 23 -6.13 8.74 17.77
CA ARG A 23 -6.62 9.04 19.13
C ARG A 23 -7.58 10.23 19.23
N LYS A 24 -8.18 10.70 18.15
CA LYS A 24 -9.30 11.66 18.23
C LYS A 24 -10.55 10.96 18.72
N ASP A 25 -11.36 11.66 19.52
CA ASP A 25 -12.64 11.13 20.02
C ASP A 25 -13.54 10.66 18.89
N LEU A 26 -13.59 11.41 17.79
CA LEU A 26 -14.31 11.06 16.57
C LEU A 26 -13.94 9.67 16.03
N THR A 27 -12.69 9.24 16.19
CA THR A 27 -12.20 7.97 15.60
C THR A 27 -12.22 6.79 16.55
N GLN A 28 -12.51 7.01 17.86
CA GLN A 28 -12.42 5.95 18.87
C GLN A 28 -13.62 4.98 18.85
N ASN A 29 -14.77 5.42 18.34
CA ASN A 29 -15.99 4.62 18.36
C ASN A 29 -16.68 4.58 17.00
N LEU A 30 -15.90 4.40 15.93
CA LEU A 30 -16.44 4.23 14.58
C LEU A 30 -17.24 2.91 14.47
N PRO A 31 -18.26 2.86 13.59
CA PRO A 31 -19.06 1.65 13.37
C PRO A 31 -18.23 0.41 13.00
N ARG A 32 -17.17 0.61 12.21
CA ARG A 32 -16.24 -0.45 11.76
C ARG A 32 -14.89 0.16 11.38
N LYS A 33 -13.90 -0.70 11.04
CA LYS A 33 -12.62 -0.27 10.47
C LYS A 33 -12.84 0.66 9.28
N PHE A 34 -12.04 1.71 9.23
CA PHE A 34 -12.06 2.70 8.16
C PHE A 34 -10.67 2.80 7.55
N LYS A 35 -10.57 2.65 6.24
CA LYS A 35 -9.30 2.60 5.51
C LYS A 35 -9.19 3.79 4.58
N ILE A 36 -8.08 4.51 4.66
CA ILE A 36 -7.72 5.59 3.75
C ILE A 36 -6.47 5.16 3.00
N SER A 37 -6.50 5.17 1.68
CA SER A 37 -5.34 4.86 0.85
C SER A 37 -4.85 6.08 0.08
N PHE A 38 -3.55 6.09 -0.17
CA PHE A 38 -2.86 7.12 -0.94
C PHE A 38 -2.10 6.45 -2.08
N GLY A 39 -2.36 6.89 -3.30
CA GLY A 39 -1.65 6.47 -4.49
C GLY A 39 -0.91 7.64 -5.13
N GLY A 40 0.40 7.52 -5.29
CA GLY A 40 1.22 8.49 -6.03
C GLY A 40 1.01 8.42 -7.55
N CYS A 41 0.52 7.29 -8.04
CA CYS A 41 0.27 7.02 -9.46
C CYS A 41 -1.03 6.22 -9.66
N ASN A 42 -1.34 5.86 -10.91
CA ASN A 42 -2.54 5.08 -11.24
C ASN A 42 -2.54 3.65 -10.69
N GLY A 43 -1.38 3.03 -10.52
CA GLY A 43 -1.23 1.64 -10.04
C GLY A 43 -1.08 1.51 -8.53
N CYS A 44 -0.67 2.58 -7.84
CA CYS A 44 -0.44 2.56 -6.41
C CYS A 44 -1.72 2.78 -5.60
N GLY A 45 -1.72 2.34 -4.34
CA GLY A 45 -2.74 2.71 -3.34
C GLY A 45 -4.09 2.04 -3.47
N LEU A 46 -4.41 1.37 -4.59
CA LEU A 46 -5.67 0.63 -4.81
C LEU A 46 -6.92 1.42 -4.37
N ALA A 47 -7.02 2.68 -4.77
CA ALA A 47 -8.11 3.59 -4.38
C ALA A 47 -9.53 2.98 -4.49
N PRO A 48 -9.87 2.18 -5.53
CA PRO A 48 -11.22 1.63 -5.69
C PRO A 48 -11.68 0.69 -4.57
N ILE A 49 -10.79 0.13 -3.76
CA ILE A 49 -11.16 -0.85 -2.72
C ILE A 49 -11.04 -0.33 -1.28
N HIS A 50 -10.93 1.00 -1.12
CA HIS A 50 -10.80 1.65 0.18
C HIS A 50 -12.00 2.53 0.52
N ASP A 51 -12.21 2.77 1.83
CA ASP A 51 -13.31 3.63 2.30
C ASP A 51 -13.12 5.07 1.82
N ILE A 52 -11.86 5.57 1.82
CA ILE A 52 -11.40 6.74 1.05
C ILE A 52 -10.19 6.30 0.23
N GLY A 53 -10.24 6.48 -1.07
CA GLY A 53 -9.12 6.29 -1.99
C GLY A 53 -8.66 7.62 -2.56
N LEU A 54 -7.41 7.98 -2.31
CA LEU A 54 -6.79 9.24 -2.73
C LEU A 54 -5.72 8.97 -3.76
N LYS A 55 -5.78 9.69 -4.88
CA LYS A 55 -4.80 9.61 -5.94
C LYS A 55 -4.18 10.98 -6.17
N ALA A 56 -2.86 11.04 -6.17
CA ALA A 56 -2.11 12.26 -6.41
C ALA A 56 -2.40 12.86 -7.79
N VAL A 57 -2.68 14.14 -7.82
CA VAL A 57 -2.85 14.94 -9.03
C VAL A 57 -2.26 16.34 -8.81
N VAL A 58 -1.79 16.96 -9.89
CA VAL A 58 -1.37 18.37 -9.89
C VAL A 58 -2.29 19.12 -10.83
N LYS A 59 -2.89 20.22 -10.36
CA LYS A 59 -3.73 21.10 -11.14
C LYS A 59 -3.30 22.55 -10.96
N ASN A 60 -2.96 23.22 -12.04
CA ASN A 60 -2.46 24.60 -12.00
C ASN A 60 -1.28 24.77 -11.01
N GLU A 61 -0.31 23.86 -11.08
CA GLU A 61 0.88 23.79 -10.21
C GLU A 61 0.60 23.49 -8.73
N VAL A 62 -0.66 23.32 -8.34
CA VAL A 62 -1.06 22.96 -6.98
C VAL A 62 -1.15 21.46 -6.83
N ARG A 63 -0.42 20.88 -5.84
CA ARG A 63 -0.55 19.48 -5.44
C ARG A 63 -1.92 19.26 -4.79
N GLY A 64 -2.54 18.15 -5.11
CA GLY A 64 -3.84 17.77 -4.55
C GLY A 64 -4.15 16.31 -4.83
N PHE A 65 -5.40 15.93 -4.57
CA PHE A 65 -5.84 14.55 -4.71
C PHE A 65 -7.20 14.48 -5.42
N GLN A 66 -7.31 13.52 -6.33
CA GLN A 66 -8.61 12.98 -6.72
C GLN A 66 -9.08 12.05 -5.59
N ALA A 67 -10.33 12.15 -5.18
CA ALA A 67 -10.89 11.35 -4.10
C ALA A 67 -12.02 10.45 -4.59
N MET A 68 -11.98 9.19 -4.17
CA MET A 68 -13.02 8.18 -4.34
C MET A 68 -13.45 7.68 -2.96
N ILE A 69 -14.72 7.28 -2.79
CA ILE A 69 -15.26 6.85 -1.51
C ILE A 69 -16.12 5.60 -1.60
N GLY A 70 -16.25 4.89 -0.48
CA GLY A 70 -17.17 3.76 -0.35
C GLY A 70 -16.71 2.45 -0.95
N GLY A 71 -15.40 2.30 -1.23
CA GLY A 71 -14.83 1.03 -1.67
C GLY A 71 -14.64 0.01 -0.55
N GLY A 72 -14.54 -1.24 -0.92
CA GLY A 72 -14.19 -2.29 0.03
C GLY A 72 -14.42 -3.70 -0.47
N LEU A 73 -13.53 -4.59 -0.08
CA LEU A 73 -13.61 -6.03 -0.32
C LEU A 73 -14.45 -6.74 0.77
N GLY A 74 -14.47 -8.04 0.73
CA GLY A 74 -15.22 -8.94 1.62
C GLY A 74 -16.37 -9.59 0.87
N SER A 75 -17.33 -10.22 1.58
CA SER A 75 -18.43 -10.98 0.98
C SER A 75 -19.35 -10.15 0.07
N PHE A 76 -19.34 -8.83 0.20
CA PHE A 76 -20.10 -7.91 -0.66
C PHE A 76 -19.13 -6.83 -1.18
N PRO A 77 -18.30 -7.11 -2.21
CA PRO A 77 -17.33 -6.14 -2.71
C PRO A 77 -18.03 -4.96 -3.39
N HIS A 78 -17.51 -3.74 -3.13
CA HIS A 78 -17.95 -2.50 -3.76
C HIS A 78 -16.72 -1.78 -4.29
N SER A 79 -16.80 -1.25 -5.50
CA SER A 79 -15.84 -0.28 -6.00
C SER A 79 -16.16 1.10 -5.44
N ALA A 80 -15.14 1.85 -5.04
CA ALA A 80 -15.32 3.22 -4.63
C ALA A 80 -15.88 4.08 -5.76
N LEU A 81 -16.71 5.05 -5.40
CA LEU A 81 -17.32 5.99 -6.32
C LEU A 81 -16.60 7.35 -6.25
N PRO A 82 -16.54 8.11 -7.35
CA PRO A 82 -15.91 9.44 -7.36
C PRO A 82 -16.62 10.39 -6.38
N LEU A 83 -15.84 11.09 -5.55
CA LEU A 83 -16.31 12.19 -4.71
C LEU A 83 -15.94 13.54 -5.33
N THR A 84 -14.66 13.71 -5.68
CA THR A 84 -14.16 14.93 -6.33
C THR A 84 -12.96 14.60 -7.19
N ASP A 85 -12.82 15.32 -8.30
CA ASP A 85 -11.65 15.19 -9.19
C ASP A 85 -10.42 15.94 -8.67
N PHE A 86 -10.61 16.87 -7.73
CA PHE A 86 -9.49 17.59 -7.14
C PHE A 86 -9.86 18.19 -5.78
N ILE A 87 -9.04 17.89 -4.78
CA ILE A 87 -8.97 18.60 -3.49
C ILE A 87 -7.54 19.07 -3.28
N PRO A 88 -7.29 20.36 -3.02
CA PRO A 88 -5.95 20.83 -2.67
C PRO A 88 -5.37 20.09 -1.47
N ALA A 89 -4.07 19.84 -1.48
CA ALA A 89 -3.40 19.12 -0.40
C ALA A 89 -3.58 19.78 0.97
N ASP A 90 -3.65 21.09 1.02
CA ASP A 90 -3.88 21.88 2.27
C ASP A 90 -5.25 21.58 2.90
N ASN A 91 -6.23 21.16 2.10
CA ASN A 91 -7.58 20.84 2.56
C ASN A 91 -7.77 19.34 2.88
N LEU A 92 -6.71 18.54 2.76
CA LEU A 92 -6.77 17.08 2.90
C LEU A 92 -7.26 16.64 4.27
N LEU A 93 -6.75 17.24 5.35
CA LEU A 93 -7.12 16.87 6.72
C LEU A 93 -8.59 17.19 7.01
N GLN A 94 -9.07 18.34 6.53
CA GLN A 94 -10.48 18.75 6.65
C GLN A 94 -11.40 17.77 5.91
N MET A 95 -11.04 17.41 4.67
CA MET A 95 -11.81 16.45 3.87
C MET A 95 -11.90 15.08 4.56
N CYS A 96 -10.76 14.56 5.04
CA CYS A 96 -10.73 13.26 5.71
C CYS A 96 -11.57 13.29 7.00
N GLU A 97 -11.49 14.36 7.79
CA GLU A 97 -12.28 14.52 9.02
C GLU A 97 -13.77 14.60 8.72
N ALA A 98 -14.20 15.36 7.71
CA ALA A 98 -15.58 15.45 7.27
C ALA A 98 -16.17 14.09 6.88
N LEU A 99 -15.43 13.30 6.08
CA LEU A 99 -15.86 11.96 5.66
C LEU A 99 -15.93 10.98 6.84
N VAL A 100 -14.99 11.06 7.77
CA VAL A 100 -15.03 10.24 9.00
C VAL A 100 -16.24 10.64 9.86
N ALA A 101 -16.58 11.93 9.95
CA ALA A 101 -17.77 12.41 10.65
C ALA A 101 -19.09 11.89 10.02
N VAL A 102 -19.17 11.91 8.69
CA VAL A 102 -20.30 11.27 7.98
C VAL A 102 -20.40 9.78 8.33
N PHE A 103 -19.27 9.07 8.34
CA PHE A 103 -19.26 7.65 8.69
C PHE A 103 -19.65 7.40 10.15
N ASP A 104 -19.17 8.18 11.08
CA ASP A 104 -19.53 8.05 12.52
C ASP A 104 -21.01 8.28 12.75
N LYS A 105 -21.60 9.30 12.10
CA LYS A 105 -23.02 9.69 12.28
C LYS A 105 -24.00 8.72 11.60
N TYR A 106 -23.67 8.22 10.40
CA TYR A 106 -24.60 7.46 9.56
C TYR A 106 -24.28 5.98 9.43
N GLY A 107 -23.14 5.54 9.93
CA GLY A 107 -22.73 4.13 9.93
C GLY A 107 -23.53 3.30 10.92
N ASP A 108 -23.81 2.04 10.57
CA ASP A 108 -24.57 1.14 11.44
C ASP A 108 -23.67 0.56 12.54
N LYS A 109 -23.80 1.11 13.77
CA LYS A 109 -23.06 0.63 14.95
C LYS A 109 -23.62 -0.68 15.54
N LYS A 110 -24.81 -1.10 15.12
CA LYS A 110 -25.48 -2.30 15.67
C LYS A 110 -25.24 -3.54 14.81
N ASN A 111 -25.30 -3.39 13.49
CA ASN A 111 -25.13 -4.50 12.55
C ASN A 111 -23.71 -4.57 11.98
N ARG A 112 -22.83 -5.34 12.61
CA ARG A 112 -21.42 -5.47 12.20
C ARG A 112 -21.23 -5.94 10.74
N ASN A 113 -22.17 -6.65 10.17
CA ASN A 113 -22.09 -7.15 8.80
C ASN A 113 -22.34 -6.06 7.75
N LYS A 114 -23.05 -4.99 8.13
CA LYS A 114 -23.36 -3.83 7.30
C LYS A 114 -22.77 -2.52 7.83
N ALA A 115 -21.75 -2.60 8.67
CA ALA A 115 -21.18 -1.45 9.38
C ALA A 115 -20.08 -0.71 8.60
N ARG A 116 -19.58 -1.24 7.46
CA ARG A 116 -18.55 -0.56 6.65
C ARG A 116 -19.12 0.65 5.91
N PHE A 117 -18.27 1.64 5.62
CA PHE A 117 -18.66 2.89 4.95
C PHE A 117 -19.32 2.66 3.57
N LYS A 118 -18.90 1.66 2.82
CA LYS A 118 -19.53 1.27 1.56
C LYS A 118 -21.04 1.02 1.65
N PHE A 119 -21.51 0.45 2.77
CA PHE A 119 -22.95 0.23 2.99
C PHE A 119 -23.70 1.53 3.32
N VAL A 120 -23.02 2.53 3.88
CA VAL A 120 -23.60 3.87 4.07
C VAL A 120 -23.80 4.54 2.72
N VAL A 121 -22.77 4.47 1.87
CA VAL A 121 -22.81 5.01 0.50
C VAL A 121 -23.89 4.32 -0.34
N ASP A 122 -23.95 2.98 -0.29
CA ASP A 122 -24.96 2.18 -1.00
C ASP A 122 -26.40 2.52 -0.53
N LYS A 123 -26.61 2.63 0.77
CA LYS A 123 -27.92 2.93 1.35
C LYS A 123 -28.42 4.34 1.07
N LEU A 124 -27.54 5.34 1.11
CA LEU A 124 -27.91 6.75 1.00
C LEU A 124 -27.84 7.29 -0.42
N GLY A 125 -27.00 6.68 -1.27
CA GLY A 125 -26.67 7.17 -2.59
C GLY A 125 -25.71 8.35 -2.59
N MET A 126 -24.99 8.55 -3.70
CA MET A 126 -23.94 9.59 -3.78
C MET A 126 -24.47 11.00 -3.64
N GLU A 127 -25.66 11.31 -4.15
CA GLU A 127 -26.26 12.65 -4.04
C GLU A 127 -26.40 13.06 -2.56
N LYS A 128 -26.95 12.16 -1.73
CA LYS A 128 -27.09 12.42 -0.31
C LYS A 128 -25.77 12.43 0.42
N ILE A 129 -24.85 11.55 0.07
CA ILE A 129 -23.49 11.53 0.66
C ILE A 129 -22.77 12.83 0.36
N ASN A 130 -22.82 13.34 -0.87
CA ASN A 130 -22.20 14.62 -1.22
C ASN A 130 -22.77 15.77 -0.38
N LYS A 131 -24.08 15.84 -0.23
CA LYS A 131 -24.71 16.85 0.63
C LYS A 131 -24.26 16.77 2.09
N LEU A 132 -24.22 15.57 2.66
CA LEU A 132 -23.76 15.36 4.05
C LEU A 132 -22.27 15.69 4.20
N TYR A 133 -21.47 15.33 3.22
CA TYR A 133 -20.05 15.69 3.16
C TYR A 133 -19.86 17.21 3.12
N ASP A 134 -20.60 17.90 2.25
CA ASP A 134 -20.52 19.38 2.15
C ASP A 134 -20.95 20.07 3.44
N GLU A 135 -21.99 19.56 4.13
CA GLU A 135 -22.43 20.06 5.43
C GLU A 135 -21.35 19.88 6.51
N GLU A 136 -20.74 18.67 6.62
CA GLU A 136 -19.66 18.40 7.58
C GLU A 136 -18.39 19.18 7.23
N TYR A 137 -18.05 19.29 5.97
CA TYR A 137 -16.90 20.04 5.49
C TYR A 137 -17.04 21.54 5.83
N ALA A 138 -18.21 22.13 5.54
CA ALA A 138 -18.50 23.52 5.84
C ALA A 138 -18.47 23.81 7.37
N ALA A 139 -18.96 22.89 8.19
CA ALA A 139 -18.92 23.02 9.65
C ALA A 139 -17.47 23.11 10.20
N LEU A 140 -16.50 22.62 9.44
CA LEU A 140 -15.08 22.62 9.79
C LEU A 140 -14.30 23.82 9.24
N ASN A 141 -14.92 24.74 8.48
CA ASN A 141 -14.22 25.86 7.83
C ASN A 141 -13.47 26.81 8.79
N ASN A 142 -13.94 26.93 10.03
CA ASN A 142 -13.29 27.78 11.05
C ASN A 142 -12.23 27.03 11.88
N LYS A 143 -11.97 25.78 11.57
CA LYS A 143 -10.99 24.96 12.29
C LYS A 143 -9.60 25.15 11.69
N THR A 144 -8.60 25.33 12.54
CA THR A 144 -7.21 25.36 12.13
C THR A 144 -6.66 23.96 12.08
N TYR A 145 -6.03 23.60 10.98
CA TYR A 145 -5.36 22.33 10.77
C TYR A 145 -3.84 22.48 10.83
N PRO A 146 -3.10 21.48 11.31
CA PRO A 146 -1.64 21.51 11.24
C PRO A 146 -1.18 21.52 9.78
N SER A 147 -0.09 22.23 9.51
CA SER A 147 0.58 22.17 8.22
C SER A 147 1.12 20.75 7.97
N ILE A 148 1.10 20.33 6.71
CA ILE A 148 1.68 19.05 6.29
C ILE A 148 3.13 19.32 5.90
N GLU A 149 4.07 18.76 6.65
CA GLU A 149 5.50 18.85 6.34
C GLU A 149 5.79 17.93 5.14
N ILE A 150 6.11 18.52 3.98
CA ILE A 150 6.24 17.79 2.72
C ILE A 150 7.71 17.52 2.39
N ASP A 151 8.58 18.47 2.68
CA ASP A 151 9.99 18.44 2.32
C ASP A 151 10.85 18.14 3.55
N VAL A 152 10.72 16.91 4.09
CA VAL A 152 11.71 16.41 5.03
C VAL A 152 12.88 15.88 4.19
N GLU A 153 13.96 16.65 4.08
CA GLU A 153 15.22 16.13 3.52
C GLU A 153 15.70 14.97 4.41
N GLU A 154 15.45 13.76 3.95
CA GLU A 154 16.08 12.59 4.53
C GLU A 154 17.53 12.51 4.05
N THR A 155 18.47 12.66 4.96
CA THR A 155 19.88 12.38 4.66
C THR A 155 20.03 10.88 4.49
N LEU A 156 20.01 10.40 3.24
CA LEU A 156 20.23 8.99 2.94
C LEU A 156 21.73 8.68 3.04
N SER A 157 22.09 7.69 3.81
CA SER A 157 23.46 7.16 3.89
C SER A 157 23.56 5.88 3.08
N PHE A 158 24.61 5.79 2.26
CA PHE A 158 24.88 4.62 1.42
C PHE A 158 26.23 4.03 1.83
N PRO A 159 26.26 2.80 2.34
CA PRO A 159 27.52 2.16 2.72
C PRO A 159 28.39 1.84 1.51
N GLU A 160 29.69 1.78 1.74
CA GLU A 160 30.65 1.27 0.74
C GLU A 160 30.76 -0.26 0.88
N PHE A 161 30.72 -0.96 -0.25
CA PHE A 161 30.86 -2.41 -0.32
C PHE A 161 31.52 -2.83 -1.64
N GLN A 162 32.09 -4.03 -1.63
CA GLN A 162 32.61 -4.67 -2.84
C GLN A 162 31.47 -5.37 -3.59
N SER A 163 31.33 -5.09 -4.88
CA SER A 163 30.29 -5.70 -5.71
C SER A 163 30.55 -7.18 -5.93
N ALA A 164 29.51 -7.99 -5.79
CA ALA A 164 29.51 -9.38 -6.20
C ALA A 164 29.05 -9.51 -7.65
N ASP A 165 29.76 -10.32 -8.44
CA ASP A 165 29.39 -10.64 -9.80
C ASP A 165 28.58 -11.93 -9.83
N CYS A 166 27.33 -11.83 -10.33
CA CYS A 166 26.42 -12.96 -10.51
C CYS A 166 25.91 -13.05 -11.95
N ASP A 167 26.47 -12.30 -12.89
CA ASP A 167 25.93 -12.15 -14.25
C ASP A 167 25.91 -13.47 -15.05
N ALA A 168 26.74 -14.44 -14.71
CA ALA A 168 26.73 -15.78 -15.31
C ALA A 168 25.66 -16.72 -14.72
N ASP A 169 24.96 -16.36 -13.61
CA ASP A 169 23.92 -17.18 -12.99
C ASP A 169 22.56 -16.93 -13.68
N PRO A 170 21.96 -17.92 -14.37
CA PRO A 170 20.66 -17.77 -15.02
C PRO A 170 19.54 -17.43 -14.05
N GLU A 171 19.63 -17.89 -12.80
CA GLU A 171 18.64 -17.58 -11.74
C GLU A 171 18.73 -16.11 -11.35
N PHE A 172 19.95 -15.56 -11.28
CA PHE A 172 20.15 -14.12 -11.07
C PHE A 172 19.56 -13.29 -12.22
N GLN A 173 19.78 -13.68 -13.47
CA GLN A 173 19.25 -12.96 -14.63
C GLN A 173 17.70 -12.95 -14.62
N LEU A 174 17.08 -14.08 -14.29
CA LEU A 174 15.64 -14.16 -14.17
C LEU A 174 15.13 -13.28 -13.03
N TRP A 175 15.75 -13.35 -11.86
CA TRP A 175 15.43 -12.50 -10.72
C TRP A 175 15.61 -11.02 -11.05
N LYS A 176 16.72 -10.64 -11.67
CA LYS A 176 17.01 -9.25 -12.10
C LYS A 176 15.91 -8.73 -13.02
N SER A 177 15.44 -9.55 -13.97
CA SER A 177 14.41 -9.14 -14.93
C SER A 177 13.01 -9.01 -14.36
N ARG A 178 12.72 -9.62 -13.19
CA ARG A 178 11.37 -9.75 -12.63
C ARG A 178 11.15 -9.01 -11.31
N ASN A 179 12.22 -8.81 -10.54
CA ASN A 179 12.14 -8.28 -9.20
C ASN A 179 12.80 -6.90 -9.05
N ILE A 180 13.40 -6.35 -10.11
CA ILE A 180 14.06 -5.05 -10.08
C ILE A 180 13.30 -4.06 -10.94
N GLU A 181 12.94 -2.94 -10.34
CA GLU A 181 12.25 -1.85 -11.01
C GLU A 181 13.05 -0.56 -10.88
N ALA A 182 13.07 0.25 -11.94
CA ALA A 182 13.65 1.58 -11.86
C ALA A 182 12.90 2.44 -10.83
N GLN A 183 13.63 3.16 -10.01
CA GLN A 183 13.08 4.13 -9.09
C GLN A 183 12.90 5.48 -9.80
N LYS A 184 12.09 6.38 -9.22
CA LYS A 184 11.93 7.75 -9.75
C LYS A 184 13.26 8.51 -9.77
N GLN A 185 14.11 8.27 -8.80
CA GLN A 185 15.43 8.91 -8.68
C GLN A 185 16.44 8.14 -9.54
N ASP A 186 17.12 8.87 -10.42
CA ASP A 186 18.09 8.30 -11.36
C ASP A 186 19.20 7.52 -10.66
N GLY A 187 19.55 6.37 -11.22
CA GLY A 187 20.59 5.48 -10.71
C GLY A 187 20.18 4.63 -9.51
N PHE A 188 18.93 4.72 -9.06
CA PHE A 188 18.39 3.89 -7.99
C PHE A 188 17.26 2.97 -8.48
N HIS A 189 17.10 1.87 -7.76
CA HIS A 189 16.13 0.83 -8.05
C HIS A 189 15.40 0.38 -6.80
N ASN A 190 14.18 -0.12 -7.00
CA ASN A 190 13.39 -0.84 -6.02
C ASN A 190 13.60 -2.34 -6.24
N ILE A 191 13.98 -3.06 -5.20
CA ILE A 191 14.11 -4.52 -5.24
C ILE A 191 12.89 -5.13 -4.59
N GLN A 192 12.06 -5.79 -5.38
CA GLN A 192 10.88 -6.50 -4.92
C GLN A 192 11.27 -7.86 -4.34
N ILE A 193 10.78 -8.19 -3.14
CA ILE A 193 11.05 -9.45 -2.45
C ILE A 193 9.74 -10.20 -2.32
N LYS A 194 9.63 -11.31 -3.06
CA LYS A 194 8.44 -12.15 -3.05
C LYS A 194 8.32 -12.91 -1.73
N LEU A 195 7.21 -12.74 -1.06
CA LEU A 195 6.85 -13.48 0.15
C LEU A 195 5.65 -14.39 -0.14
N ILE A 196 5.80 -15.67 0.11
CA ILE A 196 4.67 -16.59 0.00
C ILE A 196 3.70 -16.30 1.15
N LEU A 197 2.44 -15.98 0.81
CA LEU A 197 1.39 -15.67 1.79
C LEU A 197 1.68 -14.44 2.67
N GLY A 198 2.66 -13.62 2.31
CA GLY A 198 3.10 -12.48 3.12
C GLY A 198 3.88 -12.86 4.39
N ASP A 199 4.32 -14.11 4.50
CA ASP A 199 5.00 -14.62 5.67
C ASP A 199 6.52 -14.63 5.50
N PHE A 200 7.22 -14.36 6.59
CA PHE A 200 8.65 -14.51 6.71
C PHE A 200 9.05 -14.82 8.16
N THR A 201 10.14 -15.52 8.32
CA THR A 201 10.66 -15.94 9.62
C THR A 201 11.52 -14.85 10.28
N ILE A 202 11.78 -14.96 11.57
CA ILE A 202 12.68 -14.04 12.30
C ILE A 202 14.09 -13.98 11.68
N PRO A 203 14.74 -15.10 11.30
CA PRO A 203 16.02 -15.05 10.59
C PRO A 203 15.96 -14.30 9.26
N GLN A 204 14.87 -14.50 8.48
CA GLN A 204 14.65 -13.76 7.24
C GLN A 204 14.47 -12.26 7.49
N ALA A 205 13.69 -11.87 8.51
CA ALA A 205 13.54 -10.46 8.89
C ALA A 205 14.88 -9.79 9.23
N ARG A 206 15.73 -10.47 9.99
CA ARG A 206 17.08 -9.98 10.35
C ARG A 206 17.96 -9.85 9.08
N GLY A 207 18.00 -10.87 8.24
CA GLY A 207 18.75 -10.82 6.99
C GLY A 207 18.30 -9.70 6.06
N LEU A 208 16.98 -9.44 5.98
CA LEU A 208 16.45 -8.32 5.19
C LEU A 208 16.85 -6.95 5.77
N ALA A 209 16.86 -6.81 7.10
CA ALA A 209 17.33 -5.59 7.75
C ALA A 209 18.82 -5.35 7.46
N ASP A 210 19.66 -6.38 7.65
CA ASP A 210 21.09 -6.31 7.34
C ASP A 210 21.35 -5.94 5.88
N MET A 211 20.59 -6.51 4.93
CA MET A 211 20.69 -6.16 3.51
C MET A 211 20.31 -4.71 3.23
N ALA A 212 19.23 -4.23 3.82
CA ALA A 212 18.79 -2.85 3.65
C ALA A 212 19.83 -1.87 4.18
N GLU A 213 20.47 -2.17 5.32
CA GLU A 213 21.51 -1.34 5.93
C GLU A 213 22.84 -1.42 5.15
N ASN A 214 23.23 -2.61 4.68
CA ASN A 214 24.55 -2.80 4.06
C ASN A 214 24.61 -2.46 2.57
N PHE A 215 23.49 -2.50 1.85
CA PHE A 215 23.48 -2.37 0.38
C PHE A 215 22.53 -1.29 -0.15
N ALA A 216 21.73 -0.67 0.72
CA ALA A 216 20.77 0.36 0.37
C ALA A 216 20.76 1.50 1.40
N ALA A 217 19.62 2.16 1.57
CA ALA A 217 19.48 3.29 2.49
C ALA A 217 18.84 2.89 3.86
N GLY A 218 18.92 1.63 4.27
CA GLY A 218 18.41 1.16 5.56
C GLY A 218 16.87 1.09 5.63
N LYS A 219 16.18 1.02 4.48
CA LYS A 219 14.71 1.04 4.44
C LYS A 219 14.13 -0.26 3.89
N LEU A 220 13.02 -0.69 4.49
CA LEU A 220 12.14 -1.75 3.99
C LEU A 220 10.72 -1.21 3.89
N VAL A 221 10.02 -1.54 2.81
CA VAL A 221 8.64 -1.12 2.56
C VAL A 221 7.76 -2.35 2.35
N ALA A 222 6.64 -2.43 3.08
CA ALA A 222 5.62 -3.43 2.80
C ALA A 222 4.77 -2.99 1.60
N THR A 223 4.55 -3.91 0.66
CA THR A 223 3.77 -3.63 -0.55
C THR A 223 2.30 -4.04 -0.40
N VAL A 224 1.45 -3.54 -1.29
CA VAL A 224 0.03 -3.90 -1.31
C VAL A 224 -0.20 -5.37 -1.70
N ASN A 225 0.79 -6.02 -2.32
CA ASN A 225 0.76 -7.41 -2.75
C ASN A 225 1.26 -8.38 -1.67
N GLN A 226 1.34 -7.95 -0.41
CA GLN A 226 1.86 -8.74 0.71
C GLN A 226 3.34 -9.12 0.58
N ASN A 227 4.10 -8.37 -0.20
CA ASN A 227 5.54 -8.51 -0.39
C ASN A 227 6.30 -7.43 0.38
N LEU A 228 7.64 -7.51 0.35
CA LEU A 228 8.53 -6.46 0.81
C LEU A 228 9.31 -5.86 -0.35
N MET A 229 9.78 -4.65 -0.18
CA MET A 229 10.61 -3.94 -1.14
C MET A 229 11.78 -3.27 -0.42
N ILE A 230 12.98 -3.38 -0.98
CA ILE A 230 14.15 -2.59 -0.59
C ILE A 230 14.29 -1.46 -1.62
N PRO A 231 13.97 -0.21 -1.28
CA PRO A 231 14.22 0.94 -2.14
C PRO A 231 15.66 1.43 -2.03
N TRP A 232 16.05 2.38 -2.91
CA TRP A 232 17.33 3.06 -2.92
C TRP A 232 18.54 2.15 -3.17
N VAL A 233 18.37 1.15 -4.01
CA VAL A 233 19.43 0.20 -4.38
C VAL A 233 20.14 0.67 -5.64
N LYS A 234 21.47 0.76 -5.61
CA LYS A 234 22.31 1.00 -6.78
C LYS A 234 22.59 -0.31 -7.53
N GLU A 235 22.74 -0.26 -8.85
CA GLU A 235 22.98 -1.45 -9.68
C GLU A 235 24.14 -2.31 -9.18
N LYS A 236 25.24 -1.68 -8.71
CA LYS A 236 26.41 -2.38 -8.15
C LYS A 236 26.08 -3.33 -6.98
N ALA A 237 24.92 -3.17 -6.33
CA ALA A 237 24.49 -3.99 -5.19
C ALA A 237 23.64 -5.22 -5.58
N PHE A 238 23.23 -5.34 -6.84
CA PHE A 238 22.28 -6.39 -7.24
C PHE A 238 22.82 -7.81 -6.98
N GLY A 239 24.08 -8.09 -7.35
CA GLY A 239 24.70 -9.39 -7.11
C GLY A 239 24.83 -9.72 -5.62
N ASN A 240 25.18 -8.71 -4.80
CA ASN A 240 25.27 -8.88 -3.35
C ASN A 240 23.89 -9.22 -2.77
N LEU A 241 22.85 -8.43 -3.12
CA LEU A 241 21.49 -8.64 -2.64
C LEU A 241 20.95 -10.01 -3.05
N PHE A 242 21.14 -10.41 -4.32
CA PHE A 242 20.73 -11.73 -4.78
C PHE A 242 21.42 -12.85 -3.99
N SER A 243 22.71 -12.75 -3.74
CA SER A 243 23.49 -13.73 -2.98
C SER A 243 23.01 -13.86 -1.55
N GLU A 244 22.72 -12.74 -0.88
CA GLU A 244 22.21 -12.72 0.50
C GLU A 244 20.76 -13.21 0.56
N LEU A 245 19.89 -12.82 -0.38
CA LEU A 245 18.52 -13.33 -0.50
C LEU A 245 18.51 -14.85 -0.73
N LYS A 246 19.48 -15.38 -1.48
CA LYS A 246 19.62 -16.83 -1.72
C LYS A 246 19.93 -17.59 -0.42
N LYS A 247 20.78 -17.05 0.46
CA LYS A 247 21.10 -17.65 1.78
C LYS A 247 19.89 -17.79 2.69
N ILE A 248 18.93 -16.85 2.60
CA ILE A 248 17.71 -16.86 3.42
C ILE A 248 16.47 -17.35 2.64
N ASN A 249 16.68 -17.90 1.44
CA ASN A 249 15.63 -18.47 0.59
C ASN A 249 14.51 -17.48 0.20
N LEU A 250 14.87 -16.21 -0.09
CA LEU A 250 13.97 -15.14 -0.54
C LEU A 250 14.35 -14.56 -1.92
N HIS A 251 15.15 -15.28 -2.72
CA HIS A 251 15.63 -14.87 -4.03
C HIS A 251 14.70 -15.26 -5.20
N LYS A 252 13.52 -15.81 -4.91
CA LYS A 252 12.60 -16.29 -5.96
C LYS A 252 12.11 -15.13 -6.83
N ALA A 253 12.17 -15.33 -8.15
CA ALA A 253 11.65 -14.39 -9.14
C ALA A 253 10.12 -14.41 -9.21
N GLY A 254 9.52 -13.34 -9.77
CA GLY A 254 8.12 -13.30 -10.16
C GLY A 254 7.21 -12.61 -9.14
N THR A 255 7.62 -11.43 -8.67
CA THR A 255 6.70 -10.48 -8.02
C THR A 255 5.74 -9.88 -9.05
N GLU A 256 4.50 -9.60 -8.65
CA GLU A 256 3.43 -9.06 -9.49
C GLU A 256 3.03 -9.92 -10.70
N GLU A 257 3.46 -11.17 -10.72
CA GLU A 257 3.04 -12.18 -11.69
C GLU A 257 1.84 -12.98 -11.18
N ILE A 258 1.24 -13.80 -12.06
CA ILE A 258 0.08 -14.66 -11.71
C ILE A 258 0.33 -15.57 -10.51
N ARG A 259 1.59 -15.91 -10.24
CA ARG A 259 2.01 -16.72 -9.08
C ARG A 259 2.23 -15.92 -7.80
N ASP A 260 2.11 -14.62 -7.86
CA ASP A 260 2.21 -13.74 -6.70
C ASP A 260 0.82 -13.53 -6.07
N ILE A 261 0.27 -14.63 -5.55
CA ILE A 261 -1.10 -14.69 -5.08
C ILE A 261 -1.20 -14.07 -3.69
N THR A 262 -2.03 -13.04 -3.57
CA THR A 262 -2.39 -12.45 -2.28
C THR A 262 -3.63 -13.12 -1.69
N CYS A 263 -3.65 -13.37 -0.40
CA CYS A 263 -4.82 -13.91 0.27
C CYS A 263 -5.03 -13.35 1.68
N CYS A 264 -6.25 -13.45 2.16
CA CYS A 264 -6.53 -13.19 3.57
C CYS A 264 -6.12 -14.41 4.43
N PRO A 265 -5.98 -14.26 5.77
CA PRO A 265 -5.62 -15.38 6.65
C PRO A 265 -6.67 -16.51 6.69
N GLY A 266 -7.89 -16.28 6.19
CA GLY A 266 -8.95 -17.30 6.17
C GLY A 266 -9.33 -17.80 7.56
N SER A 267 -9.81 -19.05 7.63
CA SER A 267 -10.25 -19.68 8.87
C SER A 267 -9.13 -19.99 9.87
N GLU A 268 -7.86 -19.84 9.49
CA GLU A 268 -6.74 -20.12 10.40
C GLU A 268 -6.70 -19.16 11.59
N THR A 269 -6.96 -17.87 11.36
CA THR A 269 -6.91 -16.85 12.42
C THR A 269 -8.10 -15.89 12.41
N CYS A 270 -8.92 -15.88 11.37
CA CYS A 270 -10.07 -14.98 11.25
C CYS A 270 -11.34 -15.61 11.79
N ASN A 271 -11.90 -15.07 12.87
CA ASN A 271 -13.19 -15.55 13.44
C ASN A 271 -14.38 -15.42 12.47
N LEU A 272 -14.23 -14.71 11.36
CA LEU A 272 -15.23 -14.58 10.29
C LEU A 272 -14.86 -15.41 9.05
N GLY A 273 -13.72 -16.11 9.09
CA GLY A 273 -13.24 -16.94 7.99
C GLY A 273 -14.06 -18.23 7.87
N ILE A 274 -14.51 -18.54 6.65
CA ILE A 274 -15.26 -19.77 6.34
C ILE A 274 -14.35 -20.78 5.64
N THR A 275 -13.34 -20.28 4.91
CA THR A 275 -12.45 -21.10 4.07
C THR A 275 -11.00 -21.00 4.50
N ALA A 276 -10.22 -22.07 4.27
CA ALA A 276 -8.77 -22.12 4.44
C ALA A 276 -8.07 -21.44 3.23
N SER A 277 -8.12 -20.10 3.16
CA SER A 277 -7.60 -19.33 2.02
C SER A 277 -6.11 -19.58 1.79
N ARG A 278 -5.33 -19.72 2.86
CA ARG A 278 -3.88 -19.97 2.80
C ARG A 278 -3.58 -21.35 2.22
N GLY A 279 -4.29 -22.40 2.69
CA GLY A 279 -4.14 -23.74 2.14
C GLY A 279 -4.51 -23.85 0.64
N LEU A 280 -5.50 -23.05 0.19
CA LEU A 280 -5.80 -22.95 -1.23
C LEU A 280 -4.64 -22.34 -2.03
N VAL A 281 -4.03 -21.26 -1.54
CA VAL A 281 -2.88 -20.63 -2.20
C VAL A 281 -1.68 -21.57 -2.26
N ASP A 282 -1.39 -22.30 -1.19
CA ASP A 282 -0.31 -23.30 -1.19
C ASP A 282 -0.54 -24.40 -2.25
N SER A 283 -1.76 -24.87 -2.36
CA SER A 283 -2.12 -25.86 -3.39
C SER A 283 -1.99 -25.28 -4.80
N LEU A 284 -2.45 -24.05 -5.03
CA LEU A 284 -2.33 -23.38 -6.33
C LEU A 284 -0.85 -23.13 -6.70
N ASN A 285 -0.03 -22.67 -5.78
CA ASN A 285 1.40 -22.46 -6.03
C ASN A 285 2.09 -23.80 -6.39
N THR A 286 1.75 -24.88 -5.69
CA THR A 286 2.31 -26.21 -5.96
C THR A 286 1.95 -26.69 -7.36
N GLU A 287 0.69 -26.53 -7.79
CA GLU A 287 0.26 -26.93 -9.14
C GLU A 287 0.91 -26.04 -10.21
N MET A 288 0.99 -24.72 -10.02
CA MET A 288 1.64 -23.83 -10.96
C MET A 288 3.15 -24.10 -11.10
N GLU A 289 3.84 -24.54 -10.05
CA GLU A 289 5.23 -24.94 -10.14
C GLU A 289 5.41 -26.18 -11.04
N LYS A 290 4.53 -27.17 -10.93
CA LYS A 290 4.53 -28.38 -11.79
C LYS A 290 4.32 -28.04 -13.27
N GLU A 291 3.33 -27.18 -13.57
CA GLU A 291 3.05 -26.76 -14.95
C GLU A 291 4.24 -26.02 -15.60
N LEU A 292 5.00 -25.28 -14.83
CA LEU A 292 6.19 -24.59 -15.32
C LEU A 292 7.39 -25.52 -15.57
N GLU A 293 7.49 -26.62 -14.85
CA GLU A 293 8.48 -27.66 -15.12
C GLU A 293 8.15 -28.42 -16.43
N ILE A 294 6.86 -28.56 -16.76
CA ILE A 294 6.41 -29.19 -18.02
C ILE A 294 6.61 -28.24 -19.22
N SER A 295 6.62 -26.92 -19.03
CA SER A 295 6.76 -25.93 -20.09
C SER A 295 8.19 -25.52 -20.42
N LYS A 296 9.18 -26.09 -19.75
CA LYS A 296 10.62 -25.97 -20.05
C LYS A 296 11.06 -27.07 -20.97
#